data_5fa98952cf123bb2d939a1005861b9e4
#
_entry.id   5fa98952cf123bb2d939a1005861b9e4
#
_cell.length_a   1.000
_cell.length_b   1.000
_cell.length_c   1.000
_cell.angle_alpha   90.00
_cell.angle_beta   90.00
_cell.angle_gamma   90.00
#
_symmetry.space_group_name_H-M   'P 1'
#
loop_
_entity.id
_entity.type
_entity.pdbx_description
1 polymer ?
#
loop_
_entity_poly.entity_id
_entity_poly.type
_entity_poly.pdbx_seq_one_letter_code
_entity_poly.pdbx_strand_id
1 'polypeptide(L)'
;SPCIGCMSCREKLKCCLPEDDAQRVLKQIEEAQALIIGAPCYWGNLPGQLKVMFDRIVYGMMGETSRGIPIGLHKGKKAVIVSTCTTPYPFNIFFNQTRGVVKALKEILKWSGFKVVSAIKKGGTKQHPGLTEREMKRCRRVIHKL
;
A
#
# COMPACT_ATOMS: atom_id res chain seq x y z
N SER A 1 7.27 8.49 14.35
CA SER A 1 6.57 7.89 15.50
C SER A 1 5.33 7.11 15.05
N PRO A 2 4.93 5.98 15.67
CA PRO A 2 3.68 5.29 15.36
C PRO A 2 2.45 6.12 15.75
N CYS A 3 1.30 5.83 15.13
CA CYS A 3 0.02 6.41 15.51
C CYS A 3 -0.36 5.94 16.92
N ILE A 4 -0.84 6.86 17.76
CA ILE A 4 -1.26 6.60 19.15
C ILE A 4 -2.77 6.38 19.30
N GLY A 5 -3.54 6.37 18.21
CA GLY A 5 -4.97 6.11 18.21
C GLY A 5 -5.83 7.21 18.87
N CYS A 6 -5.33 8.42 18.99
CA CYS A 6 -6.02 9.53 19.67
C CYS A 6 -7.25 10.10 18.95
N MET A 7 -7.50 9.70 17.71
CA MET A 7 -8.62 10.09 16.84
C MET A 7 -8.70 11.59 16.50
N SER A 8 -7.82 12.44 17.04
CA SER A 8 -7.81 13.90 16.84
C SER A 8 -7.78 14.31 15.35
N CYS A 9 -7.14 13.50 14.51
CA CYS A 9 -7.05 13.77 13.07
C CYS A 9 -8.39 13.63 12.31
N ARG A 10 -9.39 12.98 12.88
CA ARG A 10 -10.74 12.89 12.27
C ARG A 10 -11.49 14.21 12.31
N GLU A 11 -11.28 15.00 13.36
CA GLU A 11 -11.89 16.32 13.51
C GLU A 11 -11.02 17.41 12.87
N LYS A 12 -9.71 17.39 13.19
CA LYS A 12 -8.77 18.46 12.82
C LYS A 12 -8.18 18.29 11.41
N LEU A 13 -8.39 17.15 10.75
CA LEU A 13 -7.78 16.78 9.48
C LEU A 13 -6.24 16.95 9.47
N LYS A 14 -5.63 16.80 10.65
CA LYS A 14 -4.19 16.91 10.88
C LYS A 14 -3.79 16.00 12.04
N CYS A 15 -2.62 15.36 11.94
CA CYS A 15 -2.07 14.57 13.04
C CYS A 15 -1.64 15.47 14.21
N CYS A 16 -1.95 15.06 15.45
CA CYS A 16 -1.53 15.79 16.65
C CYS A 16 -0.07 15.54 17.06
N LEU A 17 0.55 14.48 16.52
CA LEU A 17 1.96 14.19 16.76
C LEU A 17 2.85 15.12 15.94
N PRO A 18 4.11 15.35 16.38
CA PRO A 18 5.07 16.12 15.60
C PRO A 18 5.19 15.65 14.14
N GLU A 19 5.44 16.59 13.26
CA GLU A 19 5.67 16.28 11.84
C GLU A 19 6.93 15.43 11.67
N ASP A 20 6.83 14.46 10.79
CA ASP A 20 7.92 13.57 10.43
C ASP A 20 7.79 13.18 8.93
N ASP A 21 8.58 12.21 8.49
CA ASP A 21 8.54 11.76 7.09
C ASP A 21 7.16 11.30 6.60
N ALA A 22 6.24 10.94 7.50
CA ALA A 22 4.90 10.50 7.11
C ALA A 22 4.13 11.63 6.40
N GLN A 23 4.21 12.86 6.91
CA GLN A 23 3.55 14.03 6.31
C GLN A 23 4.17 14.38 4.95
N ARG A 24 5.49 14.24 4.82
CA ARG A 24 6.19 14.43 3.55
C ARG A 24 5.74 13.40 2.51
N VAL A 25 5.62 12.13 2.90
CA VAL A 25 5.11 11.07 2.03
C VAL A 25 3.65 11.31 1.67
N LEU A 26 2.80 11.75 2.61
CA LEU A 26 1.41 12.11 2.31
C LEU A 26 1.32 13.16 1.21
N LYS A 27 2.08 14.26 1.33
CA LYS A 27 2.13 15.31 0.30
C LYS A 27 2.53 14.75 -1.07
N GLN A 28 3.53 13.88 -1.12
CA GLN A 28 3.93 13.22 -2.37
C GLN A 28 2.82 12.33 -2.95
N ILE A 29 2.05 11.64 -2.11
CA ILE A 29 0.88 10.84 -2.53
C ILE A 29 -0.24 11.74 -3.08
N GLU A 30 -0.46 12.91 -2.45
CA GLU A 30 -1.45 13.90 -2.89
C GLU A 30 -1.11 14.50 -4.26
N GLU A 31 0.17 14.77 -4.51
CA GLU A 31 0.67 15.33 -5.77
C GLU A 31 0.80 14.27 -6.89
N ALA A 32 0.95 13.01 -6.55
CA ALA A 32 1.16 11.93 -7.52
C ALA A 32 -0.10 11.65 -8.36
N GLN A 33 0.09 11.39 -9.64
CA GLN A 33 -0.99 10.94 -10.55
C GLN A 33 -1.34 9.47 -10.35
N ALA A 34 -0.36 8.67 -9.96
CA ALA A 34 -0.50 7.24 -9.70
C ALA A 34 0.45 6.78 -8.60
N LEU A 35 0.18 5.64 -7.98
CA LEU A 35 0.96 5.10 -6.88
C LEU A 35 1.45 3.69 -7.17
N ILE A 36 2.75 3.44 -6.98
CA ILE A 36 3.32 2.10 -7.01
C ILE A 36 3.86 1.78 -5.62
N ILE A 37 3.30 0.73 -4.99
CA ILE A 37 3.73 0.31 -3.65
C ILE A 37 4.43 -1.04 -3.75
N GLY A 38 5.74 -1.04 -3.42
CA GLY A 38 6.54 -2.24 -3.25
C GLY A 38 6.63 -2.64 -1.78
N ALA A 39 6.26 -3.88 -1.44
CA ALA A 39 6.33 -4.38 -0.08
C ALA A 39 6.79 -5.84 -0.03
N PRO A 40 7.87 -6.16 0.70
CA PRO A 40 8.20 -7.54 1.04
C PRO A 40 7.13 -8.10 2.00
N CYS A 41 7.01 -9.42 1.98
CA CYS A 41 6.14 -10.12 2.91
C CYS A 41 6.90 -10.42 4.20
N TYR A 42 6.39 -9.93 5.32
CA TYR A 42 6.85 -10.28 6.65
C TYR A 42 5.69 -10.90 7.43
N TRP A 43 5.84 -12.17 7.87
CA TRP A 43 4.81 -12.91 8.61
C TRP A 43 3.43 -12.93 7.91
N GLY A 44 3.42 -13.06 6.59
CA GLY A 44 2.18 -13.08 5.80
C GLY A 44 1.51 -11.70 5.62
N ASN A 45 2.16 -10.61 6.02
CA ASN A 45 1.63 -9.26 6.00
C ASN A 45 2.65 -8.24 5.46
N LEU A 46 2.25 -6.96 5.38
CA LEU A 46 3.16 -5.87 5.03
C LEU A 46 4.14 -5.56 6.16
N PRO A 47 5.29 -4.94 5.84
CA PRO A 47 6.25 -4.49 6.84
C PRO A 47 5.64 -3.53 7.85
N GLY A 48 6.04 -3.66 9.13
CA GLY A 48 5.52 -2.81 10.20
C GLY A 48 5.71 -1.31 9.92
N GLN A 49 6.87 -0.91 9.38
CA GLN A 49 7.14 0.49 9.04
C GLN A 49 6.14 1.03 8.00
N LEU A 50 5.79 0.23 7.00
CA LEU A 50 4.81 0.63 5.99
C LEU A 50 3.41 0.77 6.60
N LYS A 51 3.04 -0.11 7.53
CA LYS A 51 1.78 -0.01 8.27
C LYS A 51 1.77 1.23 9.16
N VAL A 52 2.84 1.48 9.91
CA VAL A 52 2.99 2.68 10.75
C VAL A 52 2.84 3.95 9.92
N MET A 53 3.44 4.02 8.74
CA MET A 53 3.30 5.15 7.84
C MET A 53 1.84 5.38 7.44
N PHE A 54 1.12 4.35 6.98
CA PHE A 54 -0.29 4.48 6.61
C PHE A 54 -1.18 4.87 7.79
N ASP A 55 -0.91 4.34 8.98
CA ASP A 55 -1.66 4.71 10.20
C ASP A 55 -1.47 6.18 10.57
N ARG A 56 -0.26 6.74 10.32
CA ARG A 56 0.04 8.15 10.58
C ARG A 56 -0.62 9.12 9.61
N ILE A 57 -0.84 8.71 8.36
CA ILE A 57 -1.39 9.56 7.30
C ILE A 57 -2.86 9.26 6.98
N VAL A 58 -3.54 8.48 7.81
CA VAL A 58 -4.91 8.05 7.55
C VAL A 58 -5.86 9.22 7.21
N TYR A 59 -5.69 10.36 7.87
CA TYR A 59 -6.51 11.56 7.68
C TYR A 59 -6.37 12.19 6.28
N GLY A 60 -5.22 12.01 5.61
CA GLY A 60 -5.01 12.46 4.24
C GLY A 60 -5.31 11.37 3.20
N MET A 61 -5.55 10.14 3.63
CA MET A 61 -5.91 9.03 2.74
C MET A 61 -7.43 8.87 2.63
N MET A 62 -8.14 9.01 3.73
CA MET A 62 -9.60 8.91 3.76
C MET A 62 -10.20 9.88 4.76
N GLY A 63 -11.33 10.45 4.41
CA GLY A 63 -12.20 11.23 5.28
C GLY A 63 -13.45 10.45 5.67
N GLU A 64 -14.36 11.12 6.36
CA GLU A 64 -15.66 10.60 6.76
C GLU A 64 -16.77 11.62 6.50
N THR A 65 -17.96 11.14 6.14
CA THR A 65 -19.17 11.98 6.12
C THR A 65 -19.59 12.30 7.55
N SER A 66 -20.55 13.22 7.70
CA SER A 66 -21.20 13.50 8.99
C SER A 66 -21.88 12.28 9.62
N ARG A 67 -22.17 11.24 8.85
CA ARG A 67 -22.72 9.95 9.30
C ARG A 67 -21.65 8.88 9.55
N GLY A 68 -20.35 9.23 9.54
CA GLY A 68 -19.25 8.30 9.75
C GLY A 68 -18.96 7.36 8.55
N ILE A 69 -19.50 7.65 7.37
CA ILE A 69 -19.24 6.82 6.17
C ILE A 69 -17.89 7.22 5.57
N PRO A 70 -16.97 6.27 5.35
CA PRO A 70 -15.65 6.58 4.78
C PRO A 70 -15.73 7.18 3.37
N ILE A 71 -14.92 8.18 3.13
CA ILE A 71 -14.73 8.82 1.82
C ILE A 71 -13.26 8.74 1.44
N GLY A 72 -12.96 8.07 0.31
CA GLY A 72 -11.61 8.05 -0.24
C GLY A 72 -11.24 9.41 -0.85
N LEU A 73 -10.09 9.96 -0.45
CA LEU A 73 -9.61 11.27 -0.87
C LEU A 73 -8.83 11.25 -2.20
N HIS A 74 -8.45 10.06 -2.68
CA HIS A 74 -7.67 9.89 -3.92
C HIS A 74 -8.47 9.29 -5.07
N LYS A 75 -9.77 9.60 -5.17
CA LYS A 75 -10.63 9.11 -6.24
C LYS A 75 -10.08 9.49 -7.63
N GLY A 76 -10.14 8.53 -8.55
CA GLY A 76 -9.64 8.70 -9.92
C GLY A 76 -8.15 8.33 -10.08
N LYS A 77 -7.37 8.31 -9.02
CA LYS A 77 -5.96 7.88 -9.08
C LYS A 77 -5.85 6.36 -9.16
N LYS A 78 -4.83 5.89 -9.87
CA LYS A 78 -4.55 4.46 -10.04
C LYS A 78 -3.43 4.00 -9.12
N ALA A 79 -3.44 2.71 -8.75
CA ALA A 79 -2.36 2.12 -7.97
C ALA A 79 -1.95 0.74 -8.48
N VAL A 80 -0.66 0.43 -8.30
CA VAL A 80 -0.07 -0.88 -8.53
C VAL A 80 0.57 -1.37 -7.24
N ILE A 81 0.33 -2.63 -6.90
CA ILE A 81 0.95 -3.29 -5.74
C ILE A 81 2.01 -4.26 -6.25
N VAL A 82 3.20 -4.22 -5.66
CA VAL A 82 4.27 -5.21 -5.88
C VAL A 82 4.57 -5.88 -4.54
N SER A 83 4.41 -7.18 -4.47
CA SER A 83 4.73 -7.96 -3.26
C SER A 83 5.73 -9.05 -3.55
N THR A 84 6.74 -9.17 -2.70
CA THR A 84 7.78 -10.18 -2.79
C THR A 84 7.86 -11.03 -1.53
N CYS A 85 8.30 -12.29 -1.66
CA CYS A 85 8.63 -13.14 -0.53
C CYS A 85 9.71 -14.16 -0.88
N THR A 86 10.39 -14.68 0.13
CA THR A 86 11.41 -15.72 -0.04
C THR A 86 10.83 -17.10 -0.34
N THR A 87 9.60 -17.36 0.10
CA THR A 87 8.90 -18.64 -0.12
C THR A 87 8.63 -18.86 -1.60
N PRO A 88 9.06 -20.01 -2.19
CA PRO A 88 8.86 -20.29 -3.61
C PRO A 88 7.41 -20.61 -3.94
N TYR A 89 7.07 -20.51 -5.24
CA TYR A 89 5.81 -21.00 -5.76
C TYR A 89 5.80 -22.56 -5.73
N PRO A 90 4.68 -23.21 -5.39
CA PRO A 90 3.35 -22.65 -5.07
C PRO A 90 3.16 -22.34 -3.58
N PHE A 91 4.10 -22.66 -2.71
CA PHE A 91 3.99 -22.54 -1.25
C PHE A 91 3.72 -21.11 -0.77
N ASN A 92 4.26 -20.09 -1.48
CA ASN A 92 3.96 -18.69 -1.20
C ASN A 92 2.45 -18.36 -1.28
N ILE A 93 1.68 -19.12 -2.04
CA ILE A 93 0.22 -18.98 -2.14
C ILE A 93 -0.46 -19.70 -0.98
N PHE A 94 -0.09 -20.98 -0.74
CA PHE A 94 -0.71 -21.79 0.32
C PHE A 94 -0.47 -21.19 1.71
N PHE A 95 0.71 -20.66 1.98
CA PHE A 95 1.04 -20.04 3.27
C PHE A 95 0.69 -18.55 3.33
N ASN A 96 -0.16 -18.06 2.43
CA ASN A 96 -0.69 -16.70 2.41
C ASN A 96 0.38 -15.57 2.39
N GLN A 97 1.58 -15.85 1.90
CA GLN A 97 2.69 -14.90 1.95
C GLN A 97 2.38 -13.62 1.14
N THR A 98 2.67 -13.60 -0.16
CA THR A 98 2.38 -12.42 -1.00
C THR A 98 0.88 -12.05 -1.05
N ARG A 99 -0.02 -12.99 -0.78
CA ARG A 99 -1.47 -12.73 -0.75
C ARG A 99 -1.88 -11.84 0.41
N GLY A 100 -1.31 -12.04 1.61
CA GLY A 100 -1.59 -11.23 2.79
C GLY A 100 -1.21 -9.76 2.58
N VAL A 101 0.01 -9.52 2.07
CA VAL A 101 0.47 -8.17 1.70
C VAL A 101 -0.47 -7.50 0.71
N VAL A 102 -0.83 -8.20 -0.36
CA VAL A 102 -1.74 -7.66 -1.39
C VAL A 102 -3.12 -7.39 -0.82
N LYS A 103 -3.65 -8.26 0.07
CA LYS A 103 -4.96 -8.06 0.72
C LYS A 103 -4.94 -6.80 1.57
N ALA A 104 -3.92 -6.65 2.43
CA ALA A 104 -3.79 -5.49 3.32
C ALA A 104 -3.66 -4.17 2.55
N LEU A 105 -2.81 -4.13 1.52
CA LEU A 105 -2.65 -2.93 0.69
C LEU A 105 -3.88 -2.62 -0.15
N LYS A 106 -4.59 -3.63 -0.67
CA LYS A 106 -5.86 -3.41 -1.37
C LYS A 106 -6.91 -2.79 -0.48
N GLU A 107 -6.98 -3.19 0.78
CA GLU A 107 -7.91 -2.62 1.76
C GLU A 107 -7.62 -1.14 1.98
N ILE A 108 -6.37 -0.79 2.28
CA ILE A 108 -5.94 0.61 2.47
C ILE A 108 -6.27 1.44 1.22
N LEU A 109 -5.84 0.99 0.04
CA LEU A 109 -6.01 1.72 -1.22
C LEU A 109 -7.48 1.87 -1.63
N LYS A 110 -8.31 0.85 -1.41
CA LYS A 110 -9.74 0.89 -1.68
C LYS A 110 -10.43 1.99 -0.87
N TRP A 111 -10.19 2.01 0.44
CA TRP A 111 -10.78 3.02 1.33
C TRP A 111 -10.22 4.41 1.06
N SER A 112 -9.00 4.51 0.57
CA SER A 112 -8.40 5.78 0.13
C SER A 112 -8.90 6.27 -1.23
N GLY A 113 -9.69 5.48 -1.96
CA GLY A 113 -10.26 5.85 -3.25
C GLY A 113 -9.42 5.49 -4.47
N PHE A 114 -8.27 4.84 -4.30
CA PHE A 114 -7.45 4.40 -5.42
C PHE A 114 -8.07 3.22 -6.19
N LYS A 115 -7.94 3.24 -7.51
CA LYS A 115 -8.22 2.09 -8.37
C LYS A 115 -6.97 1.21 -8.49
N VAL A 116 -6.93 0.07 -7.80
CA VAL A 116 -5.82 -0.90 -7.94
C VAL A 116 -5.93 -1.60 -9.29
N VAL A 117 -5.08 -1.22 -10.24
CA VAL A 117 -5.09 -1.74 -11.62
C VAL A 117 -4.28 -3.01 -11.80
N SER A 118 -3.35 -3.29 -10.90
CA SER A 118 -2.57 -4.55 -10.91
C SER A 118 -1.97 -4.86 -9.55
N ALA A 119 -1.72 -6.17 -9.33
CA ALA A 119 -0.91 -6.67 -8.24
C ALA A 119 0.11 -7.68 -8.78
N ILE A 120 1.40 -7.34 -8.70
CA ILE A 120 2.52 -8.19 -9.06
C ILE A 120 2.97 -8.93 -7.81
N LYS A 121 3.11 -10.25 -7.89
CA LYS A 121 3.55 -11.11 -6.81
C LYS A 121 4.76 -11.90 -7.26
N LYS A 122 5.87 -11.85 -6.52
CA LYS A 122 7.08 -12.61 -6.77
C LYS A 122 7.44 -13.43 -5.53
N GLY A 123 7.36 -14.74 -5.64
CA GLY A 123 7.88 -15.68 -4.65
C GLY A 123 9.29 -16.14 -5.01
N GLY A 124 9.97 -16.83 -4.06
CA GLY A 124 11.26 -17.45 -4.28
C GLY A 124 12.43 -16.48 -4.45
N THR A 125 12.35 -15.28 -3.88
CA THR A 125 13.39 -14.25 -4.06
C THR A 125 14.74 -14.61 -3.47
N LYS A 126 14.81 -15.59 -2.56
CA LYS A 126 16.08 -16.12 -2.03
C LYS A 126 16.83 -16.92 -3.09
N GLN A 127 16.13 -17.77 -3.87
CA GLN A 127 16.71 -18.60 -4.91
C GLN A 127 16.85 -17.84 -6.24
N HIS A 128 15.90 -16.96 -6.54
CA HIS A 128 15.80 -16.22 -7.80
C HIS A 128 15.60 -14.74 -7.54
N PRO A 129 16.62 -13.97 -7.10
CA PRO A 129 16.51 -12.56 -6.77
C PRO A 129 16.23 -11.68 -8.00
N GLY A 130 16.76 -12.06 -9.16
CA GLY A 130 16.57 -11.33 -10.42
C GLY A 130 15.17 -11.49 -11.03
N LEU A 131 14.84 -10.63 -11.98
CA LEU A 131 13.61 -10.73 -12.76
C LEU A 131 13.84 -11.57 -14.03
N THR A 132 12.94 -12.48 -14.30
CA THR A 132 12.88 -13.20 -15.57
C THR A 132 12.33 -12.29 -16.67
N GLU A 133 12.62 -12.62 -17.95
CA GLU A 133 12.05 -11.90 -19.09
C GLU A 133 10.51 -11.85 -19.07
N ARG A 134 9.86 -12.91 -18.61
CA ARG A 134 8.40 -12.97 -18.46
C ARG A 134 7.91 -11.97 -17.41
N GLU A 135 8.61 -11.86 -16.28
CA GLU A 135 8.28 -10.90 -15.22
C GLU A 135 8.52 -9.46 -15.69
N MET A 136 9.62 -9.21 -16.40
CA MET A 136 9.91 -7.91 -17.01
C MET A 136 8.82 -7.47 -18.00
N LYS A 137 8.41 -8.38 -18.91
CA LYS A 137 7.28 -8.11 -19.83
C LYS A 137 5.99 -7.81 -19.09
N ARG A 138 5.75 -8.49 -17.96
CA ARG A 138 4.59 -8.22 -17.09
C ARG A 138 4.67 -6.83 -16.46
N CYS A 139 5.82 -6.43 -15.92
CA CYS A 139 6.03 -5.11 -15.35
C CYS A 139 5.78 -4.00 -16.39
N ARG A 140 6.37 -4.12 -17.59
CA ARG A 140 6.15 -3.15 -18.69
C ARG A 140 4.66 -2.99 -19.02
N ARG A 141 3.92 -4.10 -19.18
CA ARG A 141 2.47 -4.05 -19.45
C ARG A 141 1.65 -3.40 -18.33
N VAL A 142 2.13 -3.47 -17.10
CA VAL A 142 1.44 -2.86 -15.95
C VAL A 142 1.64 -1.35 -15.93
N ILE A 143 2.81 -0.84 -16.33
CA ILE A 143 3.08 0.60 -16.41
C ILE A 143 2.11 1.28 -17.40
N HIS A 144 1.80 0.66 -18.53
CA HIS A 144 0.83 1.19 -19.48
C HIS A 144 -0.62 1.26 -18.97
N LYS A 145 -0.91 0.72 -17.78
CA LYS A 145 -2.24 0.80 -17.15
C LYS A 145 -2.35 1.99 -16.17
N LEU A 146 -1.22 2.57 -15.78
CA LEU A 146 -1.16 3.77 -14.95
C LEU A 146 -1.40 5.03 -15.79
#